data_d493897ea06b039f50c4c140f3eee468
#
_entry.id   d493897ea06b039f50c4c140f3eee468
#
_cell.length_a   1.000
_cell.length_b   1.000
_cell.length_c   1.000
_cell.angle_alpha   90.00
_cell.angle_beta   90.00
_cell.angle_gamma   90.00
#
_symmetry.space_group_name_H-M   'P 1'
#
loop_
_entity.id
_entity.type
_entity.pdbx_description
1 polymer ?
#
loop_
_entity_poly.entity_id
_entity_poly.type
_entity_poly.pdbx_seq_one_letter_code
_entity_poly.pdbx_strand_id
1 'polypeptide(L)'
;MFTRRWSPFSILSEIRADPRSIRVLRLAVGVTLSVAIAYAIEWPLAFLLPVLTGTMLALPLPMPTLAGGLRNMSQSLMGFGIGLAFSLFFIHFPMAYLLMLALVLFHLYYYLNRGGSFWFTLMSMLAILLLPMLANTAEGLATNVALGFVVTSWLTTGMVWFAHLLVPDLARGQMPPRPGFHPGYVPMAAKAALKSTLVIYPLAALFIIFDLMDFLLVMIFAALFVFKPELSKGREAGRNSLISTLLGGLCAFAFYWLIVAVPQYAFFITLMFFTSLVFGMNIFSQKPTAKYYASAMSALLVLVNGGMAEDAHFTLLFVQRIALIMLAVTYIVAALKVLDSLLPAKKD
;
A
#
# COMPACT_ATOMS: atom_id res chain seq x y z
N MET A 1 4.74 -5.49 50.02
CA MET A 1 3.44 -4.88 50.21
C MET A 1 3.34 -3.69 49.25
N PHE A 2 2.87 -3.94 47.98
CA PHE A 2 2.80 -2.93 46.90
C PHE A 2 1.35 -2.69 46.59
N THR A 3 0.77 -1.65 47.16
CA THR A 3 -0.52 -1.09 46.69
C THR A 3 -0.24 0.09 45.74
N ARG A 4 0.01 -0.23 44.45
CA ARG A 4 -0.05 0.80 43.40
C ARG A 4 -1.52 1.18 43.23
N ARG A 5 -1.92 2.35 43.76
CA ARG A 5 -3.24 2.97 43.46
C ARG A 5 -3.31 3.24 41.97
N TRP A 6 -4.09 2.45 41.26
CA TRP A 6 -4.42 2.67 39.85
C TRP A 6 -5.41 3.83 39.77
N SER A 7 -4.91 5.03 39.48
CA SER A 7 -5.77 6.15 39.12
C SER A 7 -5.80 6.25 37.57
N PRO A 8 -6.96 6.56 36.93
CA PRO A 8 -7.02 6.76 35.48
C PRO A 8 -6.03 7.82 34.99
N PHE A 9 -5.71 8.81 35.82
CA PHE A 9 -4.71 9.84 35.52
C PHE A 9 -3.27 9.32 35.49
N SER A 10 -2.91 8.31 36.29
CA SER A 10 -1.56 7.71 36.25
C SER A 10 -1.35 6.86 34.99
N ILE A 11 -2.39 6.18 34.50
CA ILE A 11 -2.35 5.44 33.24
C ILE A 11 -2.17 6.38 32.06
N LEU A 12 -2.90 7.49 32.02
CA LEU A 12 -2.79 8.51 30.99
C LEU A 12 -1.42 9.19 30.96
N SER A 13 -0.80 9.38 32.14
CA SER A 13 0.55 9.96 32.23
C SER A 13 1.63 8.98 31.79
N GLU A 14 1.50 7.68 32.09
CA GLU A 14 2.43 6.63 31.62
C GLU A 14 2.32 6.43 30.10
N ILE A 15 1.10 6.42 29.54
CA ILE A 15 0.87 6.35 28.08
C ILE A 15 1.49 7.56 27.39
N ARG A 16 1.38 8.76 27.98
CA ARG A 16 1.99 9.98 27.46
C ARG A 16 3.52 9.98 27.53
N ALA A 17 4.12 9.21 28.43
CA ALA A 17 5.58 9.14 28.59
C ALA A 17 6.28 8.22 27.56
N ASP A 18 5.56 7.24 26.99
CA ASP A 18 6.13 6.27 26.04
C ASP A 18 5.82 6.62 24.58
N PRO A 19 6.84 6.98 23.78
CA PRO A 19 6.66 7.29 22.35
C PRO A 19 6.02 6.15 21.54
N ARG A 20 6.20 4.91 21.96
CA ARG A 20 5.61 3.74 21.33
C ARG A 20 4.10 3.71 21.52
N SER A 21 3.65 3.90 22.75
CA SER A 21 2.22 3.90 23.10
C SER A 21 1.46 5.02 22.39
N ILE A 22 2.09 6.19 22.21
CA ILE A 22 1.53 7.30 21.43
C ILE A 22 1.33 6.90 19.96
N ARG A 23 2.32 6.26 19.33
CA ARG A 23 2.22 5.80 17.94
C ARG A 23 1.15 4.74 17.78
N VAL A 24 1.03 3.80 18.72
CA VAL A 24 -0.01 2.76 18.74
C VAL A 24 -1.40 3.41 18.80
N LEU A 25 -1.60 4.35 19.73
CA LEU A 25 -2.88 5.04 19.88
C LEU A 25 -3.23 5.87 18.64
N ARG A 26 -2.25 6.59 18.09
CA ARG A 26 -2.42 7.39 16.87
C ARG A 26 -2.83 6.52 15.68
N LEU A 27 -2.18 5.38 15.49
CA LEU A 27 -2.54 4.42 14.44
C LEU A 27 -3.98 3.95 14.61
N ALA A 28 -4.36 3.52 15.83
CA ALA A 28 -5.70 3.03 16.10
C ALA A 28 -6.77 4.10 15.88
N VAL A 29 -6.57 5.31 16.41
CA VAL A 29 -7.48 6.44 16.21
C VAL A 29 -7.57 6.83 14.74
N GLY A 30 -6.44 6.99 14.05
CA GLY A 30 -6.40 7.41 12.66
C GLY A 30 -7.09 6.43 11.71
N VAL A 31 -6.84 5.12 11.88
CA VAL A 31 -7.48 4.08 11.05
C VAL A 31 -8.98 4.00 11.36
N THR A 32 -9.37 4.00 12.62
CA THR A 32 -10.78 3.90 13.01
C THR A 32 -11.59 5.09 12.50
N LEU A 33 -11.06 6.30 12.64
CA LEU A 33 -11.72 7.50 12.10
C LEU A 33 -11.77 7.48 10.57
N SER A 34 -10.73 6.98 9.90
CA SER A 34 -10.75 6.82 8.44
C SER A 34 -11.84 5.86 7.98
N VAL A 35 -12.04 4.74 8.69
CA VAL A 35 -13.15 3.82 8.44
C VAL A 35 -14.48 4.53 8.69
N ALA A 36 -14.65 5.16 9.85
CA ALA A 36 -15.89 5.85 10.20
C ALA A 36 -16.29 6.91 9.16
N ILE A 37 -15.33 7.73 8.72
CA ILE A 37 -15.57 8.78 7.72
C ILE A 37 -15.90 8.15 6.35
N ALA A 38 -15.12 7.14 5.90
CA ALA A 38 -15.35 6.52 4.60
C ALA A 38 -16.75 5.92 4.47
N TYR A 39 -17.25 5.29 5.53
CA TYR A 39 -18.60 4.75 5.57
C TYR A 39 -19.67 5.85 5.73
N ALA A 40 -19.40 6.88 6.54
CA ALA A 40 -20.36 7.98 6.75
C ALA A 40 -20.64 8.79 5.48
N ILE A 41 -19.65 8.90 4.57
CA ILE A 41 -19.80 9.61 3.29
C ILE A 41 -20.10 8.66 2.12
N GLU A 42 -20.32 7.36 2.38
CA GLU A 42 -20.56 6.34 1.36
C GLU A 42 -19.52 6.38 0.23
N TRP A 43 -18.24 6.48 0.62
CA TRP A 43 -17.16 6.67 -0.34
C TRP A 43 -17.02 5.44 -1.25
N PRO A 44 -17.00 5.58 -2.59
CA PRO A 44 -16.94 4.44 -3.52
C PRO A 44 -15.72 3.54 -3.32
N LEU A 45 -14.59 4.11 -2.84
CA LEU A 45 -13.36 3.41 -2.51
C LEU A 45 -13.14 3.38 -0.99
N ALA A 46 -14.21 3.03 -0.23
CA ALA A 46 -14.21 3.10 1.24
C ALA A 46 -13.04 2.37 1.90
N PHE A 47 -12.61 1.23 1.33
CA PHE A 47 -11.47 0.46 1.85
C PHE A 47 -10.12 1.17 1.70
N LEU A 48 -9.98 2.02 0.68
CA LEU A 48 -8.69 2.62 0.33
C LEU A 48 -8.25 3.67 1.36
N LEU A 49 -9.19 4.46 1.88
CA LEU A 49 -8.88 5.51 2.86
C LEU A 49 -8.23 4.96 4.15
N PRO A 50 -8.80 3.96 4.85
CA PRO A 50 -8.17 3.40 6.04
C PRO A 50 -6.88 2.62 5.72
N VAL A 51 -6.79 1.97 4.56
CA VAL A 51 -5.57 1.25 4.14
C VAL A 51 -4.41 2.22 3.95
N LEU A 52 -4.60 3.31 3.21
CA LEU A 52 -3.56 4.32 2.99
C LEU A 52 -3.21 5.06 4.28
N THR A 53 -4.20 5.42 5.09
CA THR A 53 -3.98 6.06 6.40
C THR A 53 -3.20 5.15 7.34
N GLY A 54 -3.60 3.88 7.44
CA GLY A 54 -2.90 2.88 8.24
C GLY A 54 -1.47 2.65 7.77
N THR A 55 -1.24 2.58 6.47
CA THR A 55 0.10 2.43 5.89
C THR A 55 1.01 3.63 6.22
N MET A 56 0.48 4.86 6.15
CA MET A 56 1.22 6.07 6.50
C MET A 56 1.53 6.14 8.00
N LEU A 57 0.54 5.84 8.85
CA LEU A 57 0.70 5.90 10.31
C LEU A 57 1.50 4.73 10.88
N ALA A 58 1.60 3.60 10.18
CA ALA A 58 2.46 2.48 10.55
C ALA A 58 3.96 2.82 10.43
N LEU A 59 4.32 3.82 9.63
CA LEU A 59 5.68 4.33 9.55
C LEU A 59 5.97 5.20 10.79
N PRO A 60 7.10 5.00 11.48
CA PRO A 60 7.47 5.80 12.66
C PRO A 60 7.99 7.19 12.26
N LEU A 61 7.22 7.90 11.44
CA LEU A 61 7.55 9.24 10.97
C LEU A 61 6.86 10.30 11.82
N PRO A 62 7.48 11.48 12.00
CA PRO A 62 6.84 12.63 12.64
C PRO A 62 5.71 13.17 11.75
N MET A 63 4.88 14.05 12.33
CA MET A 63 3.83 14.75 11.57
C MET A 63 4.38 15.35 10.27
N PRO A 64 3.78 15.04 9.10
CA PRO A 64 4.20 15.66 7.86
C PRO A 64 4.05 17.18 7.92
N THR A 65 5.08 17.90 7.48
CA THR A 65 4.97 19.36 7.31
C THR A 65 3.90 19.68 6.26
N LEU A 66 3.33 20.88 6.31
CA LEU A 66 2.34 21.31 5.32
C LEU A 66 2.89 21.17 3.89
N ALA A 67 4.13 21.61 3.66
CA ALA A 67 4.80 21.46 2.37
C ALA A 67 5.01 19.97 1.98
N GLY A 68 5.29 19.10 2.97
CA GLY A 68 5.41 17.67 2.77
C GLY A 68 4.08 17.02 2.36
N GLY A 69 3.00 17.37 3.03
CA GLY A 69 1.65 16.90 2.71
C GLY A 69 1.17 17.38 1.34
N LEU A 70 1.31 18.67 1.05
CA LEU A 70 0.96 19.24 -0.27
C LEU A 70 1.78 18.59 -1.40
N ARG A 71 3.05 18.28 -1.14
CA ARG A 71 3.87 17.54 -2.11
C ARG A 71 3.35 16.12 -2.34
N ASN A 72 2.94 15.40 -1.31
CA ASN A 72 2.33 14.07 -1.48
C ASN A 72 1.02 14.15 -2.28
N MET A 73 0.19 15.15 -1.99
CA MET A 73 -1.04 15.42 -2.74
C MET A 73 -0.76 15.71 -4.22
N SER A 74 0.19 16.60 -4.52
CA SER A 74 0.58 16.91 -5.90
C SER A 74 1.19 15.71 -6.63
N GLN A 75 1.97 14.89 -5.94
CA GLN A 75 2.54 13.66 -6.52
C GLN A 75 1.47 12.62 -6.86
N SER A 76 0.43 12.49 -6.05
CA SER A 76 -0.71 11.61 -6.37
C SER A 76 -1.48 12.12 -7.59
N LEU A 77 -1.76 13.43 -7.63
CA LEU A 77 -2.42 14.06 -8.77
C LEU A 77 -1.59 13.88 -10.05
N MET A 78 -0.28 14.15 -9.99
CA MET A 78 0.62 13.98 -11.14
C MET A 78 0.71 12.51 -11.57
N GLY A 79 0.85 11.58 -10.61
CA GLY A 79 0.96 10.15 -10.89
C GLY A 79 -0.27 9.60 -11.60
N PHE A 80 -1.45 9.87 -11.05
CA PHE A 80 -2.71 9.43 -11.65
C PHE A 80 -3.07 10.25 -12.90
N GLY A 81 -2.73 11.53 -12.96
CA GLY A 81 -2.92 12.37 -14.15
C GLY A 81 -2.09 11.87 -15.34
N ILE A 82 -0.81 11.54 -15.12
CA ILE A 82 0.06 10.94 -16.15
C ILE A 82 -0.49 9.57 -16.57
N GLY A 83 -0.88 8.72 -15.62
CA GLY A 83 -1.44 7.40 -15.91
C GLY A 83 -2.74 7.47 -16.69
N LEU A 84 -3.63 8.39 -16.34
CA LEU A 84 -4.88 8.60 -17.05
C LEU A 84 -4.65 9.14 -18.47
N ALA A 85 -3.82 10.17 -18.61
CA ALA A 85 -3.46 10.71 -19.91
C ALA A 85 -2.81 9.64 -20.81
N PHE A 86 -1.89 8.86 -20.25
CA PHE A 86 -1.27 7.72 -20.93
C PHE A 86 -2.31 6.70 -21.38
N SER A 87 -3.23 6.31 -20.50
CA SER A 87 -4.29 5.35 -20.79
C SER A 87 -5.19 5.85 -21.92
N LEU A 88 -5.79 7.03 -21.77
CA LEU A 88 -6.75 7.57 -22.74
C LEU A 88 -6.13 7.86 -24.11
N PHE A 89 -4.86 8.29 -24.14
CA PHE A 89 -4.20 8.64 -25.39
C PHE A 89 -3.76 7.41 -26.20
N PHE A 90 -3.14 6.43 -25.52
CA PHE A 90 -2.51 5.28 -26.20
C PHE A 90 -3.40 4.05 -26.36
N ILE A 91 -4.53 3.95 -25.65
CA ILE A 91 -5.39 2.76 -25.66
C ILE A 91 -5.88 2.40 -27.07
N HIS A 92 -6.08 3.40 -27.93
CA HIS A 92 -6.52 3.21 -29.31
C HIS A 92 -5.38 2.74 -30.26
N PHE A 93 -4.12 2.72 -29.79
CA PHE A 93 -2.94 2.38 -30.59
C PHE A 93 -2.13 1.25 -29.90
N PRO A 94 -2.56 -0.02 -29.97
CA PRO A 94 -1.99 -1.11 -29.15
C PRO A 94 -0.47 -1.25 -29.27
N MET A 95 0.10 -1.12 -30.49
CA MET A 95 1.55 -1.23 -30.68
C MET A 95 2.32 -0.06 -30.03
N ALA A 96 1.81 1.17 -30.21
CA ALA A 96 2.39 2.37 -29.58
C ALA A 96 2.22 2.28 -28.06
N TYR A 97 1.08 1.79 -27.59
CA TYR A 97 0.82 1.57 -26.18
C TYR A 97 1.87 0.66 -25.54
N LEU A 98 2.10 -0.52 -26.10
CA LEU A 98 3.06 -1.49 -25.57
C LEU A 98 4.48 -0.91 -25.54
N LEU A 99 4.91 -0.23 -26.62
CA LEU A 99 6.23 0.39 -26.67
C LEU A 99 6.38 1.49 -25.60
N MET A 100 5.39 2.36 -25.48
CA MET A 100 5.40 3.43 -24.49
C MET A 100 5.29 2.90 -23.07
N LEU A 101 4.55 1.81 -22.84
CA LEU A 101 4.48 1.14 -21.54
C LEU A 101 5.86 0.69 -21.06
N ALA A 102 6.66 0.05 -21.94
CA ALA A 102 8.02 -0.34 -21.61
C ALA A 102 8.89 0.86 -21.23
N LEU A 103 8.78 1.94 -21.99
CA LEU A 103 9.54 3.17 -21.76
C LEU A 103 9.14 3.84 -20.44
N VAL A 104 7.86 3.95 -20.14
CA VAL A 104 7.36 4.59 -18.90
C VAL A 104 7.72 3.75 -17.69
N LEU A 105 7.55 2.42 -17.73
CA LEU A 105 7.97 1.53 -16.65
C LEU A 105 9.48 1.66 -16.38
N PHE A 106 10.31 1.68 -17.43
CA PHE A 106 11.74 1.89 -17.28
C PHE A 106 12.05 3.23 -16.59
N HIS A 107 11.43 4.32 -17.00
CA HIS A 107 11.67 5.64 -16.43
C HIS A 107 11.19 5.74 -14.97
N LEU A 108 10.07 5.12 -14.62
CA LEU A 108 9.59 5.08 -13.23
C LEU A 108 10.53 4.30 -12.32
N TYR A 109 11.00 3.13 -12.75
CA TYR A 109 12.00 2.36 -11.99
C TYR A 109 13.35 3.09 -11.94
N TYR A 110 13.76 3.74 -13.03
CA TYR A 110 14.99 4.51 -13.05
C TYR A 110 14.94 5.71 -12.12
N TYR A 111 13.83 6.46 -12.14
CA TYR A 111 13.59 7.57 -11.22
C TYR A 111 13.66 7.12 -9.75
N LEU A 112 13.00 6.00 -9.41
CA LEU A 112 13.03 5.45 -8.06
C LEU A 112 14.45 5.05 -7.62
N ASN A 113 15.18 4.33 -8.49
CA ASN A 113 16.52 3.85 -8.16
C ASN A 113 17.58 4.96 -8.10
N ARG A 114 17.26 6.17 -8.59
CA ARG A 114 18.07 7.39 -8.41
C ARG A 114 17.78 8.14 -7.11
N GLY A 115 16.95 7.60 -6.22
CA GLY A 115 16.52 8.28 -5.00
C GLY A 115 15.29 9.17 -5.19
N GLY A 116 14.53 8.97 -6.25
CA GLY A 116 13.26 9.65 -6.51
C GLY A 116 12.18 9.32 -5.47
N SER A 117 11.08 10.07 -5.51
CA SER A 117 9.98 9.88 -4.57
C SER A 117 9.32 8.50 -4.74
N PHE A 118 9.37 7.70 -3.68
CA PHE A 118 8.65 6.42 -3.62
C PHE A 118 7.14 6.60 -3.82
N TRP A 119 6.56 7.64 -3.20
CA TRP A 119 5.13 7.92 -3.31
C TRP A 119 4.68 8.22 -4.73
N PHE A 120 5.41 9.10 -5.43
CA PHE A 120 5.15 9.41 -6.84
C PHE A 120 5.26 8.16 -7.72
N THR A 121 6.32 7.38 -7.55
CA THR A 121 6.53 6.14 -8.33
C THR A 121 5.41 5.13 -8.09
N LEU A 122 5.00 4.95 -6.82
CA LEU A 122 3.91 4.06 -6.45
C LEU A 122 2.59 4.48 -7.12
N MET A 123 2.21 5.75 -6.99
CA MET A 123 0.96 6.27 -7.56
C MET A 123 0.96 6.20 -9.09
N SER A 124 2.07 6.57 -9.73
CA SER A 124 2.20 6.47 -11.19
C SER A 124 2.14 5.03 -11.68
N MET A 125 2.77 4.11 -10.96
CA MET A 125 2.77 2.69 -11.31
C MET A 125 1.39 2.07 -11.20
N LEU A 126 0.67 2.35 -10.10
CA LEU A 126 -0.72 1.91 -9.94
C LEU A 126 -1.59 2.47 -11.07
N ALA A 127 -1.45 3.75 -11.39
CA ALA A 127 -2.24 4.38 -12.44
C ALA A 127 -1.97 3.77 -13.83
N ILE A 128 -0.68 3.59 -14.20
CA ILE A 128 -0.30 3.09 -15.53
C ILE A 128 -0.65 1.61 -15.73
N LEU A 129 -0.67 0.83 -14.67
CA LEU A 129 -1.02 -0.59 -14.75
C LEU A 129 -2.53 -0.83 -14.62
N LEU A 130 -3.24 -0.02 -13.82
CA LEU A 130 -4.66 -0.20 -13.51
C LEU A 130 -5.58 0.48 -14.54
N LEU A 131 -5.32 1.76 -14.84
CA LEU A 131 -6.28 2.59 -15.60
C LEU A 131 -6.53 2.10 -17.04
N PRO A 132 -5.54 1.58 -17.80
CA PRO A 132 -5.81 1.09 -19.15
C PRO A 132 -6.78 -0.09 -19.18
N MET A 133 -6.69 -0.99 -18.20
CA MET A 133 -7.60 -2.13 -18.12
C MET A 133 -9.02 -1.66 -17.78
N LEU A 134 -9.14 -0.69 -16.87
CA LEU A 134 -10.44 -0.08 -16.53
C LEU A 134 -11.05 0.71 -17.69
N ALA A 135 -10.22 1.38 -18.48
CA ALA A 135 -10.69 2.14 -19.65
C ALA A 135 -11.28 1.24 -20.74
N ASN A 136 -10.78 0.01 -20.87
CA ASN A 136 -11.34 -1.00 -21.78
C ASN A 136 -12.67 -1.58 -21.30
N THR A 137 -12.91 -1.57 -19.98
CA THR A 137 -14.09 -2.23 -19.38
C THR A 137 -15.36 -1.37 -19.53
N ALA A 138 -15.25 -0.09 -19.22
CA ALA A 138 -16.40 0.83 -19.31
C ALA A 138 -15.94 2.27 -19.52
N GLU A 139 -16.73 3.02 -20.29
CA GLU A 139 -16.48 4.43 -20.54
C GLU A 139 -16.53 5.23 -19.23
N GLY A 140 -15.52 6.06 -19.01
CA GLY A 140 -15.41 6.90 -17.81
C GLY A 140 -14.95 6.16 -16.53
N LEU A 141 -14.90 4.83 -16.50
CA LEU A 141 -14.52 4.08 -15.31
C LEU A 141 -13.07 4.41 -14.87
N ALA A 142 -12.14 4.45 -15.82
CA ALA A 142 -10.74 4.82 -15.55
C ALA A 142 -10.63 6.23 -14.95
N THR A 143 -11.39 7.19 -15.46
CA THR A 143 -11.42 8.58 -14.97
C THR A 143 -11.98 8.64 -13.55
N ASN A 144 -13.10 7.96 -13.29
CA ASN A 144 -13.74 7.94 -11.98
C ASN A 144 -12.83 7.29 -10.93
N VAL A 145 -12.18 6.17 -11.28
CA VAL A 145 -11.23 5.49 -10.39
C VAL A 145 -9.98 6.35 -10.17
N ALA A 146 -9.44 7.00 -11.20
CA ALA A 146 -8.30 7.91 -11.06
C ALA A 146 -8.62 9.07 -10.10
N LEU A 147 -9.75 9.73 -10.27
CA LEU A 147 -10.21 10.79 -9.38
C LEU A 147 -10.43 10.27 -7.95
N GLY A 148 -11.05 9.10 -7.83
CA GLY A 148 -11.25 8.44 -6.54
C GLY A 148 -9.94 8.19 -5.79
N PHE A 149 -8.90 7.70 -6.46
CA PHE A 149 -7.57 7.52 -5.87
C PHE A 149 -6.91 8.83 -5.45
N VAL A 150 -6.98 9.87 -6.31
CA VAL A 150 -6.43 11.19 -6.01
C VAL A 150 -7.10 11.79 -4.78
N VAL A 151 -8.43 11.83 -4.76
CA VAL A 151 -9.20 12.38 -3.63
C VAL A 151 -8.95 11.56 -2.36
N THR A 152 -8.94 10.23 -2.44
CA THR A 152 -8.63 9.38 -1.29
C THR A 152 -7.21 9.63 -0.75
N SER A 153 -6.23 9.85 -1.63
CA SER A 153 -4.86 10.21 -1.21
C SER A 153 -4.80 11.56 -0.49
N TRP A 154 -5.62 12.52 -0.91
CA TRP A 154 -5.74 13.82 -0.25
C TRP A 154 -6.43 13.70 1.11
N LEU A 155 -7.53 12.97 1.18
CA LEU A 155 -8.20 12.63 2.43
C LEU A 155 -7.26 11.89 3.40
N THR A 156 -6.48 10.94 2.89
CA THR A 156 -5.45 10.24 3.67
C THR A 156 -4.47 11.21 4.32
N THR A 157 -3.96 12.18 3.56
CA THR A 157 -3.04 13.20 4.10
C THR A 157 -3.70 14.03 5.20
N GLY A 158 -4.96 14.42 4.99
CA GLY A 158 -5.78 15.11 6.00
C GLY A 158 -5.98 14.25 7.26
N MET A 159 -6.29 12.95 7.09
CA MET A 159 -6.46 12.01 8.21
C MET A 159 -5.16 11.80 9.01
N VAL A 160 -4.02 11.74 8.34
CA VAL A 160 -2.71 11.67 9.00
C VAL A 160 -2.45 12.94 9.83
N TRP A 161 -2.73 14.13 9.30
CA TRP A 161 -2.63 15.36 10.08
C TRP A 161 -3.59 15.36 11.26
N PHE A 162 -4.84 14.98 11.04
CA PHE A 162 -5.86 14.94 12.08
C PHE A 162 -5.50 13.96 13.21
N ALA A 163 -5.00 12.75 12.86
CA ALA A 163 -4.54 11.79 13.85
C ALA A 163 -3.36 12.32 14.69
N HIS A 164 -2.44 13.08 14.09
CA HIS A 164 -1.34 13.73 14.83
C HIS A 164 -1.81 14.91 15.68
N LEU A 165 -2.88 15.61 15.30
CA LEU A 165 -3.48 16.66 16.12
C LEU A 165 -4.18 16.09 17.36
N LEU A 166 -4.90 14.95 17.19
CA LEU A 166 -5.57 14.28 18.31
C LEU A 166 -4.58 13.59 19.26
N VAL A 167 -3.51 13.02 18.71
CA VAL A 167 -2.49 12.28 19.46
C VAL A 167 -1.10 12.82 19.07
N PRO A 168 -0.69 13.98 19.63
CA PRO A 168 0.55 14.64 19.25
C PRO A 168 1.79 13.89 19.72
N ASP A 169 2.91 14.07 19.01
CA ASP A 169 4.22 13.59 19.45
C ASP A 169 4.73 14.42 20.62
N LEU A 170 5.25 13.78 21.65
CA LEU A 170 5.88 14.46 22.79
C LEU A 170 7.28 15.01 22.46
N ALA A 171 7.97 14.37 21.54
CA ALA A 171 9.27 14.81 21.04
C ALA A 171 9.18 15.03 19.52
N ARG A 172 9.68 16.17 19.06
CA ARG A 172 9.86 16.43 17.62
C ARG A 172 10.93 15.46 17.10
N GLY A 173 10.51 14.31 16.62
CA GLY A 173 11.41 13.38 15.93
C GLY A 173 12.02 14.05 14.71
N GLN A 174 13.33 13.91 14.54
CA GLN A 174 13.98 14.34 13.30
C GLN A 174 13.52 13.40 12.17
N MET A 175 13.12 13.99 11.04
CA MET A 175 12.84 13.21 9.85
C MET A 175 14.12 12.50 9.42
N PRO A 176 14.08 11.18 9.16
CA PRO A 176 15.27 10.51 8.64
C PRO A 176 15.72 11.21 7.35
N PRO A 177 17.03 11.34 7.13
CA PRO A 177 17.55 11.97 5.93
C PRO A 177 17.02 11.20 4.71
N ARG A 178 16.44 11.94 3.76
CA ARG A 178 15.98 11.35 2.50
C ARG A 178 17.18 10.93 1.67
N PRO A 179 17.11 9.79 0.98
CA PRO A 179 18.11 9.48 -0.04
C PRO A 179 18.22 10.67 -0.99
N GLY A 180 19.43 11.16 -1.20
CA GLY A 180 19.67 12.27 -2.12
C GLY A 180 19.26 11.85 -3.55
N PHE A 181 18.47 12.68 -4.22
CA PHE A 181 18.21 12.48 -5.64
C PHE A 181 19.44 12.82 -6.46
N HIS A 182 19.90 11.88 -7.29
CA HIS A 182 21.03 12.07 -8.17
C HIS A 182 20.56 12.53 -9.56
N PRO A 183 20.72 13.81 -9.94
CA PRO A 183 20.20 14.31 -11.22
C PRO A 183 20.95 13.79 -12.45
N GLY A 184 22.22 13.35 -12.29
CA GLY A 184 23.04 12.78 -13.37
C GLY A 184 22.66 11.36 -13.78
N TYR A 185 23.28 10.85 -14.85
CA TYR A 185 23.15 9.46 -15.27
C TYR A 185 23.83 8.52 -14.28
N VAL A 186 23.06 7.56 -13.74
CA VAL A 186 23.55 6.54 -12.78
C VAL A 186 23.44 5.16 -13.41
N PRO A 187 24.55 4.56 -13.90
CA PRO A 187 24.52 3.26 -14.60
C PRO A 187 23.92 2.13 -13.77
N MET A 188 24.17 2.10 -12.46
CA MET A 188 23.61 1.09 -11.56
C MET A 188 22.09 1.19 -11.47
N ALA A 189 21.56 2.42 -11.38
CA ALA A 189 20.11 2.66 -11.37
C ALA A 189 19.47 2.26 -12.71
N ALA A 190 20.14 2.50 -13.84
CA ALA A 190 19.67 2.11 -15.17
C ALA A 190 19.61 0.57 -15.31
N LYS A 191 20.65 -0.14 -14.86
CA LYS A 191 20.66 -1.62 -14.84
C LYS A 191 19.55 -2.19 -13.97
N ALA A 192 19.34 -1.63 -12.77
CA ALA A 192 18.27 -2.04 -11.87
C ALA A 192 16.90 -1.77 -12.51
N ALA A 193 16.69 -0.61 -13.10
CA ALA A 193 15.47 -0.25 -13.81
C ALA A 193 15.18 -1.20 -14.98
N LEU A 194 16.20 -1.50 -15.79
CA LEU A 194 16.07 -2.43 -16.91
C LEU A 194 15.65 -3.83 -16.43
N LYS A 195 16.28 -4.35 -15.38
CA LYS A 195 15.88 -5.64 -14.79
C LYS A 195 14.42 -5.61 -14.32
N SER A 196 14.01 -4.57 -13.59
CA SER A 196 12.63 -4.44 -13.12
C SER A 196 11.65 -4.37 -14.28
N THR A 197 11.96 -3.60 -15.31
CA THR A 197 11.13 -3.47 -16.51
C THR A 197 11.02 -4.79 -17.25
N LEU A 198 12.11 -5.51 -17.47
CA LEU A 198 12.10 -6.82 -18.16
C LEU A 198 11.30 -7.89 -17.40
N VAL A 199 11.16 -7.77 -16.08
CA VAL A 199 10.28 -8.65 -15.30
C VAL A 199 8.82 -8.25 -15.43
N ILE A 200 8.49 -6.98 -15.33
CA ILE A 200 7.10 -6.52 -15.25
C ILE A 200 6.46 -6.32 -16.61
N TYR A 201 7.21 -5.84 -17.59
CA TYR A 201 6.67 -5.55 -18.92
C TYR A 201 6.00 -6.74 -19.63
N PRO A 202 6.61 -7.96 -19.69
CA PRO A 202 5.94 -9.09 -20.31
C PRO A 202 4.64 -9.46 -19.62
N LEU A 203 4.62 -9.38 -18.30
CA LEU A 203 3.41 -9.64 -17.51
C LEU A 203 2.33 -8.58 -17.82
N ALA A 204 2.67 -7.31 -17.77
CA ALA A 204 1.74 -6.21 -18.05
C ALA A 204 1.21 -6.28 -19.51
N ALA A 205 2.09 -6.56 -20.47
CA ALA A 205 1.69 -6.74 -21.86
C ALA A 205 0.72 -7.91 -22.04
N LEU A 206 0.99 -9.05 -21.40
CA LEU A 206 0.12 -10.23 -21.42
C LEU A 206 -1.27 -9.91 -20.84
N PHE A 207 -1.32 -9.20 -19.70
CA PHE A 207 -2.58 -8.81 -19.05
C PHE A 207 -3.43 -7.90 -19.93
N ILE A 208 -2.79 -6.99 -20.65
CA ILE A 208 -3.50 -6.05 -21.52
C ILE A 208 -3.96 -6.73 -22.81
N ILE A 209 -3.11 -7.59 -23.41
CA ILE A 209 -3.44 -8.28 -24.67
C ILE A 209 -4.59 -9.28 -24.46
N PHE A 210 -4.61 -9.98 -23.33
CA PHE A 210 -5.59 -11.02 -23.02
C PHE A 210 -6.72 -10.54 -22.10
N ASP A 211 -6.78 -9.24 -21.76
CA ASP A 211 -7.78 -8.63 -20.88
C ASP A 211 -7.98 -9.38 -19.54
N LEU A 212 -6.87 -9.68 -18.87
CA LEU A 212 -6.86 -10.48 -17.64
C LEU A 212 -7.21 -9.65 -16.40
N MET A 213 -8.36 -8.98 -16.38
CA MET A 213 -8.81 -8.11 -15.28
C MET A 213 -8.92 -8.84 -13.93
N ASP A 214 -9.40 -10.10 -13.92
CA ASP A 214 -9.56 -10.87 -12.69
C ASP A 214 -8.23 -11.12 -11.96
N PHE A 215 -7.12 -11.03 -12.66
CA PHE A 215 -5.78 -11.26 -12.12
C PHE A 215 -4.99 -9.95 -11.91
N LEU A 216 -5.61 -8.79 -12.03
CA LEU A 216 -4.96 -7.48 -11.91
C LEU A 216 -4.07 -7.35 -10.65
N LEU A 217 -4.48 -7.94 -9.53
CA LEU A 217 -3.70 -7.96 -8.30
C LEU A 217 -2.33 -8.64 -8.48
N VAL A 218 -2.22 -9.67 -9.32
CA VAL A 218 -0.93 -10.33 -9.62
C VAL A 218 0.04 -9.31 -10.23
N MET A 219 -0.43 -8.54 -11.21
CA MET A 219 0.37 -7.53 -11.89
C MET A 219 0.81 -6.42 -10.92
N ILE A 220 -0.10 -5.92 -10.09
CA ILE A 220 0.21 -4.88 -9.09
C ILE A 220 1.23 -5.40 -8.08
N PHE A 221 1.04 -6.60 -7.51
CA PHE A 221 2.00 -7.18 -6.57
C PHE A 221 3.35 -7.46 -7.22
N ALA A 222 3.36 -7.98 -8.45
CA ALA A 222 4.60 -8.19 -9.19
C ALA A 222 5.37 -6.88 -9.35
N ALA A 223 4.71 -5.80 -9.77
CA ALA A 223 5.32 -4.49 -9.94
C ALA A 223 5.91 -3.95 -8.62
N LEU A 224 5.18 -4.11 -7.51
CA LEU A 224 5.63 -3.66 -6.18
C LEU A 224 6.81 -4.49 -5.65
N PHE A 225 6.81 -5.81 -5.86
CA PHE A 225 7.89 -6.68 -5.37
C PHE A 225 9.21 -6.48 -6.11
N VAL A 226 9.16 -5.96 -7.34
CA VAL A 226 10.34 -5.73 -8.19
C VAL A 226 10.91 -4.31 -8.05
N PHE A 227 10.48 -3.51 -7.09
CA PHE A 227 11.09 -2.20 -6.83
C PHE A 227 12.60 -2.29 -6.55
N LYS A 228 13.07 -3.40 -5.98
CA LYS A 228 14.48 -3.75 -5.87
C LYS A 228 14.71 -5.09 -6.56
N PRO A 229 15.24 -5.12 -7.78
CA PRO A 229 15.31 -6.32 -8.63
C PRO A 229 16.46 -7.27 -8.23
N GLU A 230 16.53 -7.62 -6.94
CA GLU A 230 17.43 -8.62 -6.41
C GLU A 230 16.62 -9.87 -6.05
N LEU A 231 17.04 -11.04 -6.55
CA LEU A 231 16.32 -12.30 -6.34
C LEU A 231 16.05 -12.61 -4.87
N SER A 232 17.04 -12.36 -3.99
CA SER A 232 16.89 -12.54 -2.55
C SER A 232 15.83 -11.63 -1.95
N LYS A 233 15.78 -10.36 -2.38
CA LYS A 233 14.83 -9.35 -1.90
C LYS A 233 13.42 -9.59 -2.46
N GLY A 234 13.30 -9.99 -3.71
CA GLY A 234 12.02 -10.36 -4.32
C GLY A 234 11.40 -11.58 -3.63
N ARG A 235 12.19 -12.61 -3.36
CA ARG A 235 11.74 -13.81 -2.63
C ARG A 235 11.38 -13.50 -1.17
N GLU A 236 12.15 -12.66 -0.50
CA GLU A 236 11.85 -12.23 0.87
C GLU A 236 10.58 -11.39 0.92
N ALA A 237 10.43 -10.43 0.02
CA ALA A 237 9.23 -9.60 -0.08
C ALA A 237 7.98 -10.44 -0.34
N GLY A 238 8.06 -11.41 -1.25
CA GLY A 238 6.97 -12.35 -1.53
C GLY A 238 6.59 -13.19 -0.31
N ARG A 239 7.58 -13.81 0.37
CA ARG A 239 7.34 -14.57 1.60
C ARG A 239 6.72 -13.70 2.70
N ASN A 240 7.24 -12.49 2.88
CA ASN A 240 6.70 -11.56 3.87
C ASN A 240 5.25 -11.17 3.54
N SER A 241 4.93 -10.96 2.26
CA SER A 241 3.58 -10.68 1.81
C SER A 241 2.61 -11.84 2.05
N LEU A 242 3.03 -13.08 1.76
CA LEU A 242 2.23 -14.28 2.05
C LEU A 242 1.93 -14.42 3.56
N ILE A 243 2.96 -14.34 4.40
CA ILE A 243 2.79 -14.43 5.86
C ILE A 243 1.87 -13.31 6.36
N SER A 244 2.06 -12.10 5.88
CA SER A 244 1.23 -10.94 6.25
C SER A 244 -0.22 -11.12 5.81
N THR A 245 -0.46 -11.64 4.60
CA THR A 245 -1.82 -11.88 4.09
C THR A 245 -2.51 -12.99 4.84
N LEU A 246 -1.81 -14.07 5.18
CA LEU A 246 -2.34 -15.14 6.04
C LEU A 246 -2.72 -14.60 7.42
N LEU A 247 -1.82 -13.85 8.06
CA LEU A 247 -2.08 -13.26 9.37
C LEU A 247 -3.25 -12.26 9.32
N GLY A 248 -3.24 -11.34 8.36
CA GLY A 248 -4.32 -10.36 8.19
C GLY A 248 -5.65 -11.01 7.85
N GLY A 249 -5.63 -12.05 7.01
CA GLY A 249 -6.82 -12.79 6.62
C GLY A 249 -7.44 -13.61 7.74
N LEU A 250 -6.63 -14.28 8.55
CA LEU A 250 -7.15 -14.98 9.74
C LEU A 250 -7.77 -14.00 10.74
N CYS A 251 -7.14 -12.85 10.94
CA CYS A 251 -7.73 -11.80 11.79
C CYS A 251 -9.01 -11.22 11.15
N ALA A 252 -9.05 -11.03 9.83
CA ALA A 252 -10.23 -10.56 9.13
C ALA A 252 -11.38 -11.57 9.19
N PHE A 253 -11.07 -12.86 9.12
CA PHE A 253 -12.06 -13.93 9.30
C PHE A 253 -12.69 -13.89 10.71
N ALA A 254 -11.87 -13.79 11.75
CA ALA A 254 -12.36 -13.64 13.11
C ALA A 254 -13.19 -12.35 13.28
N PHE A 255 -12.71 -11.25 12.71
CA PHE A 255 -13.40 -9.96 12.71
C PHE A 255 -14.78 -10.05 12.05
N TYR A 256 -14.86 -10.68 10.87
CA TYR A 256 -16.10 -10.88 10.13
C TYR A 256 -17.15 -11.64 10.95
N TRP A 257 -16.78 -12.78 11.58
CA TRP A 257 -17.70 -13.54 12.40
C TRP A 257 -18.20 -12.78 13.63
N LEU A 258 -17.36 -11.92 14.22
CA LEU A 258 -17.79 -11.06 15.32
C LEU A 258 -18.82 -10.02 14.85
N ILE A 259 -18.65 -9.46 13.66
CA ILE A 259 -19.64 -8.52 13.09
C ILE A 259 -20.94 -9.22 12.72
N VAL A 260 -20.88 -10.43 12.16
CA VAL A 260 -22.07 -11.23 11.87
C VAL A 260 -22.86 -11.53 13.16
N ALA A 261 -22.16 -11.78 14.26
CA ALA A 261 -22.80 -12.03 15.56
C ALA A 261 -23.46 -10.76 16.15
N VAL A 262 -22.88 -9.59 15.92
CA VAL A 262 -23.39 -8.29 16.43
C VAL A 262 -23.36 -7.25 15.31
N PRO A 263 -24.38 -7.21 14.43
CA PRO A 263 -24.41 -6.34 13.25
C PRO A 263 -24.80 -4.90 13.61
N GLN A 264 -23.99 -4.24 14.44
CA GLN A 264 -24.18 -2.86 14.87
C GLN A 264 -23.00 -2.01 14.47
N TYR A 265 -23.25 -0.83 13.89
CA TYR A 265 -22.19 0.09 13.45
C TYR A 265 -21.27 0.52 14.61
N ALA A 266 -21.82 0.79 15.79
CA ALA A 266 -21.03 1.14 16.96
C ALA A 266 -20.09 -0.01 17.38
N PHE A 267 -20.55 -1.25 17.30
CA PHE A 267 -19.71 -2.43 17.56
C PHE A 267 -18.61 -2.57 16.51
N PHE A 268 -18.93 -2.38 15.23
CA PHE A 268 -17.96 -2.41 14.14
C PHE A 268 -16.81 -1.40 14.36
N ILE A 269 -17.15 -0.15 14.67
CA ILE A 269 -16.13 0.91 14.92
C ILE A 269 -15.31 0.60 16.16
N THR A 270 -15.95 0.12 17.23
CA THR A 270 -15.24 -0.26 18.47
C THR A 270 -14.30 -1.44 18.23
N LEU A 271 -14.75 -2.47 17.51
CA LEU A 271 -13.94 -3.64 17.16
C LEU A 271 -12.76 -3.24 16.27
N MET A 272 -12.99 -2.34 15.30
CA MET A 272 -11.94 -1.79 14.44
C MET A 272 -10.87 -1.04 15.26
N PHE A 273 -11.27 -0.28 16.26
CA PHE A 273 -10.35 0.42 17.15
C PHE A 273 -9.48 -0.56 17.95
N PHE A 274 -10.08 -1.56 18.60
CA PHE A 274 -9.32 -2.56 19.36
C PHE A 274 -8.41 -3.40 18.48
N THR A 275 -8.88 -3.82 17.31
CA THR A 275 -8.07 -4.53 16.34
C THR A 275 -6.87 -3.69 15.91
N SER A 276 -7.09 -2.41 15.60
CA SER A 276 -6.01 -1.49 15.22
C SER A 276 -5.02 -1.25 16.37
N LEU A 277 -5.46 -1.24 17.63
CA LEU A 277 -4.58 -1.19 18.81
C LEU A 277 -3.68 -2.43 18.89
N VAL A 278 -4.25 -3.63 18.73
CA VAL A 278 -3.50 -4.91 18.77
C VAL A 278 -2.46 -4.95 17.65
N PHE A 279 -2.84 -4.56 16.43
CA PHE A 279 -1.90 -4.46 15.31
C PHE A 279 -0.82 -3.40 15.59
N GLY A 280 -1.19 -2.23 16.09
CA GLY A 280 -0.25 -1.16 16.44
C GLY A 280 0.79 -1.59 17.48
N MET A 281 0.37 -2.30 18.53
CA MET A 281 1.29 -2.85 19.55
C MET A 281 2.33 -3.80 18.93
N ASN A 282 1.96 -4.56 17.91
CA ASN A 282 2.87 -5.47 17.23
C ASN A 282 3.72 -4.76 16.17
N ILE A 283 3.16 -3.81 15.40
CA ILE A 283 3.88 -3.01 14.40
C ILE A 283 5.05 -2.25 15.04
N PHE A 284 4.80 -1.60 16.18
CA PHE A 284 5.82 -0.83 16.88
C PHE A 284 6.60 -1.65 17.92
N SER A 285 6.52 -2.99 17.88
CA SER A 285 7.30 -3.85 18.75
C SER A 285 8.75 -4.01 18.25
N GLN A 286 9.65 -4.36 19.15
CA GLN A 286 11.05 -4.70 18.81
C GLN A 286 11.21 -6.15 18.30
N LYS A 287 10.10 -6.88 18.12
CA LYS A 287 10.14 -8.27 17.69
C LYS A 287 10.44 -8.38 16.19
N PRO A 288 11.16 -9.42 15.73
CA PRO A 288 11.46 -9.64 14.31
C PRO A 288 10.20 -9.86 13.47
N THR A 289 9.08 -10.23 14.10
CA THR A 289 7.78 -10.40 13.47
C THR A 289 7.06 -9.08 13.18
N ALA A 290 7.50 -7.96 13.77
CA ALA A 290 6.86 -6.64 13.58
C ALA A 290 6.70 -6.26 12.11
N LYS A 291 7.64 -6.66 11.25
CA LYS A 291 7.63 -6.38 9.80
C LYS A 291 6.41 -6.95 9.06
N TYR A 292 5.75 -7.99 9.60
CA TYR A 292 4.58 -8.59 8.98
C TYR A 292 3.28 -7.85 9.29
N TYR A 293 3.20 -7.23 10.46
CA TYR A 293 1.94 -6.69 10.99
C TYR A 293 1.42 -5.47 10.24
N ALA A 294 2.30 -4.60 9.70
CA ALA A 294 1.86 -3.45 8.89
C ALA A 294 1.12 -3.90 7.62
N SER A 295 1.70 -4.83 6.87
CA SER A 295 1.07 -5.39 5.67
C SER A 295 -0.14 -6.28 6.02
N ALA A 296 -0.09 -6.99 7.16
CA ALA A 296 -1.22 -7.78 7.64
C ALA A 296 -2.42 -6.90 8.00
N MET A 297 -2.18 -5.73 8.61
CA MET A 297 -3.23 -4.76 8.87
C MET A 297 -3.86 -4.23 7.57
N SER A 298 -3.06 -3.92 6.57
CA SER A 298 -3.58 -3.51 5.25
C SER A 298 -4.41 -4.63 4.61
N ALA A 299 -3.97 -5.89 4.71
CA ALA A 299 -4.73 -7.04 4.23
C ALA A 299 -6.07 -7.21 4.96
N LEU A 300 -6.07 -7.08 6.30
CA LEU A 300 -7.30 -7.09 7.10
C LEU A 300 -8.27 -5.99 6.65
N LEU A 301 -7.79 -4.75 6.54
CA LEU A 301 -8.63 -3.61 6.15
C LEU A 301 -9.26 -3.79 4.77
N VAL A 302 -8.49 -4.31 3.79
CA VAL A 302 -9.04 -4.59 2.45
C VAL A 302 -10.07 -5.72 2.49
N LEU A 303 -9.81 -6.80 3.24
CA LEU A 303 -10.72 -7.95 3.29
C LEU A 303 -12.01 -7.63 4.04
N VAL A 304 -11.93 -6.94 5.17
CA VAL A 304 -13.11 -6.55 5.96
C VAL A 304 -13.98 -5.58 5.15
N ASN A 305 -13.39 -4.55 4.55
CA ASN A 305 -14.18 -3.55 3.82
C ASN A 305 -14.64 -4.06 2.44
N GLY A 306 -13.86 -4.91 1.77
CA GLY A 306 -14.28 -5.55 0.51
C GLY A 306 -15.37 -6.60 0.72
N GLY A 307 -15.32 -7.37 1.80
CA GLY A 307 -16.32 -8.39 2.12
C GLY A 307 -17.66 -7.86 2.63
N MET A 308 -17.71 -6.58 3.02
CA MET A 308 -18.95 -5.90 3.44
C MET A 308 -19.69 -5.23 2.28
N ALA A 309 -19.04 -5.01 1.15
CA ALA A 309 -19.62 -4.28 0.02
C ALA A 309 -20.56 -5.11 -0.86
N GLU A 310 -20.48 -6.44 -0.78
CA GLU A 310 -21.33 -7.38 -1.55
C GLU A 310 -21.60 -8.62 -0.71
N ASP A 311 -22.64 -9.39 -1.08
CA ASP A 311 -22.93 -10.76 -0.57
C ASP A 311 -21.81 -11.76 -0.94
N ALA A 312 -20.61 -11.28 -1.10
CA ALA A 312 -19.45 -12.02 -1.57
C ALA A 312 -19.00 -13.00 -0.49
N HIS A 313 -18.78 -14.23 -0.88
CA HIS A 313 -18.20 -15.28 -0.06
C HIS A 313 -16.81 -14.87 0.44
N PHE A 314 -16.72 -14.30 1.62
CA PHE A 314 -15.47 -13.84 2.26
C PHE A 314 -14.33 -14.88 2.12
N THR A 315 -14.65 -16.16 2.33
CA THR A 315 -13.68 -17.25 2.20
C THR A 315 -13.11 -17.36 0.79
N LEU A 316 -13.95 -17.18 -0.24
CA LEU A 316 -13.52 -17.22 -1.64
C LEU A 316 -12.56 -16.07 -1.95
N LEU A 317 -12.90 -14.84 -1.57
CA LEU A 317 -12.05 -13.66 -1.74
C LEU A 317 -10.69 -13.83 -1.03
N PHE A 318 -10.70 -14.41 0.17
CA PHE A 318 -9.47 -14.67 0.92
C PHE A 318 -8.57 -15.70 0.24
N VAL A 319 -9.14 -16.84 -0.18
CA VAL A 319 -8.40 -17.90 -0.90
C VAL A 319 -7.88 -17.38 -2.24
N GLN A 320 -8.71 -16.66 -3.00
CA GLN A 320 -8.32 -16.04 -4.25
C GLN A 320 -7.14 -15.08 -4.06
N ARG A 321 -7.18 -14.22 -3.05
CA ARG A 321 -6.09 -13.28 -2.75
C ARG A 321 -4.77 -13.98 -2.43
N ILE A 322 -4.82 -15.07 -1.64
CA ILE A 322 -3.62 -15.88 -1.35
C ILE A 322 -3.08 -16.50 -2.64
N ALA A 323 -3.93 -17.11 -3.44
CA ALA A 323 -3.54 -17.73 -4.70
C ALA A 323 -2.88 -16.72 -5.66
N LEU A 324 -3.45 -15.51 -5.79
CA LEU A 324 -2.91 -14.44 -6.62
C LEU A 324 -1.54 -13.93 -6.13
N ILE A 325 -1.35 -13.79 -4.82
CA ILE A 325 -0.05 -13.42 -4.26
C ILE A 325 0.98 -14.54 -4.50
N MET A 326 0.61 -15.81 -4.31
CA MET A 326 1.50 -16.95 -4.61
C MET A 326 1.90 -16.97 -6.08
N LEU A 327 0.97 -16.74 -6.99
CA LEU A 327 1.22 -16.66 -8.42
C LEU A 327 2.20 -15.53 -8.75
N ALA A 328 1.97 -14.32 -8.20
CA ALA A 328 2.86 -13.18 -8.37
C ALA A 328 4.29 -13.48 -7.88
N VAL A 329 4.43 -14.05 -6.69
CA VAL A 329 5.74 -14.42 -6.11
C VAL A 329 6.45 -15.45 -6.96
N THR A 330 5.74 -16.50 -7.39
CA THR A 330 6.30 -17.57 -8.22
C THR A 330 6.81 -17.02 -9.56
N TYR A 331 6.00 -16.18 -10.21
CA TYR A 331 6.38 -15.50 -11.44
C TYR A 331 7.65 -14.66 -11.25
N ILE A 332 7.71 -13.80 -10.22
CA ILE A 332 8.84 -12.89 -9.98
C ILE A 332 10.12 -13.67 -9.72
N VAL A 333 10.05 -14.72 -8.88
CA VAL A 333 11.21 -15.56 -8.57
C VAL A 333 11.72 -16.28 -9.82
N ALA A 334 10.82 -16.80 -10.65
CA ALA A 334 11.17 -17.43 -11.92
C ALA A 334 11.80 -16.43 -12.90
N ALA A 335 11.17 -15.28 -13.11
CA ALA A 335 11.64 -14.23 -14.01
C ALA A 335 13.00 -13.68 -13.60
N LEU A 336 13.18 -13.36 -12.32
CA LEU A 336 14.48 -12.87 -11.80
C LEU A 336 15.58 -13.95 -11.91
N LYS A 337 15.27 -15.23 -11.67
CA LYS A 337 16.23 -16.32 -11.83
C LYS A 337 16.70 -16.46 -13.29
N VAL A 338 15.78 -16.39 -14.24
CA VAL A 338 16.10 -16.40 -15.67
C VAL A 338 16.96 -15.18 -16.02
N LEU A 339 16.59 -13.99 -15.53
CA LEU A 339 17.31 -12.76 -15.84
C LEU A 339 18.72 -12.73 -15.23
N ASP A 340 18.89 -13.26 -14.01
CA ASP A 340 20.22 -13.36 -13.38
C ASP A 340 21.11 -14.38 -14.09
N SER A 341 20.55 -15.39 -14.76
CA SER A 341 21.32 -16.30 -15.60
C SER A 341 21.75 -15.67 -16.92
N LEU A 342 20.94 -14.75 -17.47
CA LEU A 342 21.22 -14.05 -18.74
C LEU A 342 22.08 -12.80 -18.55
N LEU A 343 21.95 -12.12 -17.41
CA LEU A 343 22.66 -10.89 -17.07
C LEU A 343 23.39 -11.05 -15.73
N PRO A 344 24.43 -11.88 -15.67
CA PRO A 344 25.15 -12.08 -14.42
C PRO A 344 25.69 -10.75 -13.89
N ALA A 345 25.42 -10.45 -12.61
CA ALA A 345 26.04 -9.33 -11.95
C ALA A 345 27.56 -9.57 -11.93
N LYS A 346 28.36 -8.66 -12.52
CA LYS A 346 29.79 -8.70 -12.32
C LYS A 346 30.02 -8.69 -10.81
N LYS A 347 30.62 -9.75 -10.30
CA LYS A 347 31.22 -9.76 -8.96
C LYS A 347 32.41 -8.82 -9.04
N ASP A 348 32.29 -7.62 -8.50
CA ASP A 348 33.43 -6.76 -8.15
C ASP A 348 34.08 -7.30 -6.89
#